data_ef453f2b9404334911420b2bff372340
#
_entry.id   ef453f2b9404334911420b2bff372340
#
_cell.length_a   1.000
_cell.length_b   1.000
_cell.length_c   1.000
_cell.angle_alpha   90.00
_cell.angle_beta   90.00
_cell.angle_gamma   90.00
#
_symmetry.space_group_name_H-M   'P 1'
#
loop_
_entity.id
_entity.type
_entity.pdbx_description
1 polymer ?
#
loop_
_entity_poly.entity_id
_entity_poly.type
_entity_poly.pdbx_seq_one_letter_code
_entity_poly.pdbx_strand_id
1 'polypeptide(L)'
;MAIGSDGSEVDWHVGYSPPPDNFLEKLEQTLKGIDTFKSLSERYAKEPENVEVVFKLAQKYDRRYNQEKALELYQEVLAIDPEGKMGTTDYREEKVTYTEYAEFSIGTMKVYSRKSDPEPIKAFIKKHPESKMLKSAYGRLSYYYRARGSKEEAAAFYEDYTSRWPEDPNVLSSYVSRIIRDKDNFDKGIELAEKIKDVMKYNPDPSYMKSFAELCILKEDKDKAEEVYGETFMDRQVSNLFYNLIDYANFWVGKDANVESAEKMIDLALKLKPDSGYGARRAAEIYIKLDKLDKALAVFGPEIIKGYMDQPSELSRYARFWANQGENLESALKAAKKAVELYASDSTWDTVSLVYTKLKKYSEALKAAEKAVEMADEGIKARYKNRIKQIKKAQEEEKKEKK
;
A
#
# COMPACT_ATOMS: atom_id res chain seq x y z
N MET A 1 -4.93 1.27 -24.95
CA MET A 1 -5.12 0.06 -25.78
C MET A 1 -5.15 0.51 -27.23
N ALA A 2 -4.35 -0.09 -28.11
CA ALA A 2 -4.37 0.12 -29.56
C ALA A 2 -5.27 -0.95 -30.18
N ILE A 3 -6.19 -0.52 -31.05
CA ILE A 3 -7.18 -1.38 -31.69
C ILE A 3 -7.01 -1.28 -33.23
N GLY A 4 -7.02 -2.41 -33.91
CA GLY A 4 -6.98 -2.48 -35.35
C GLY A 4 -8.29 -2.01 -36.02
N SER A 5 -8.26 -1.80 -37.33
CA SER A 5 -9.45 -1.40 -38.12
C SER A 5 -10.56 -2.45 -38.08
N ASP A 6 -10.22 -3.70 -37.76
CA ASP A 6 -11.14 -4.83 -37.59
C ASP A 6 -11.69 -4.96 -36.15
N GLY A 7 -11.36 -4.03 -35.25
CA GLY A 7 -11.75 -4.05 -33.84
C GLY A 7 -10.92 -4.98 -32.98
N SER A 8 -9.92 -5.70 -33.51
CA SER A 8 -9.05 -6.56 -32.73
C SER A 8 -8.02 -5.77 -31.93
N GLU A 9 -7.62 -6.29 -30.78
CA GLU A 9 -6.52 -5.71 -29.99
C GLU A 9 -5.20 -5.87 -30.74
N VAL A 10 -4.50 -4.75 -30.94
CA VAL A 10 -3.14 -4.74 -31.52
C VAL A 10 -2.10 -4.76 -30.41
N ASP A 11 -2.22 -3.85 -29.44
CA ASP A 11 -1.35 -3.80 -28.27
C ASP A 11 -1.96 -2.99 -27.12
N TRP A 12 -1.35 -3.11 -25.94
CA TRP A 12 -1.74 -2.39 -24.74
C TRP A 12 -0.51 -1.74 -24.09
N HIS A 13 -0.58 -0.41 -23.95
CA HIS A 13 0.42 0.37 -23.22
C HIS A 13 -0.16 0.87 -21.90
N VAL A 14 0.56 0.66 -20.81
CA VAL A 14 0.19 1.13 -19.47
C VAL A 14 1.17 2.20 -19.03
N GLY A 15 0.63 3.38 -18.68
CA GLY A 15 1.40 4.49 -18.17
C GLY A 15 2.12 5.30 -19.25
N TYR A 16 2.78 6.36 -18.80
CA TYR A 16 3.59 7.26 -19.61
C TYR A 16 5.08 7.07 -19.23
N SER A 17 5.95 6.91 -20.21
CA SER A 17 7.40 6.81 -19.99
C SER A 17 8.08 8.11 -20.45
N PRO A 18 8.52 8.99 -19.55
CA PRO A 18 9.32 10.15 -19.94
C PRO A 18 10.72 9.71 -20.41
N PRO A 19 11.40 10.47 -21.29
CA PRO A 19 10.87 11.66 -21.96
C PRO A 19 9.79 11.33 -23.02
N PRO A 20 9.06 12.34 -23.54
CA PRO A 20 8.00 12.14 -24.54
C PRO A 20 8.41 11.29 -25.75
N ASP A 21 9.65 11.42 -26.18
CA ASP A 21 10.18 10.71 -27.36
C ASP A 21 10.14 9.19 -27.19
N ASN A 22 10.40 8.67 -25.99
CA ASN A 22 10.29 7.24 -25.69
C ASN A 22 8.86 6.72 -25.86
N PHE A 23 7.88 7.56 -25.56
CA PHE A 23 6.46 7.21 -25.72
C PHE A 23 6.05 7.25 -27.19
N LEU A 24 6.51 8.27 -27.93
CA LEU A 24 6.25 8.40 -29.37
C LEU A 24 6.88 7.24 -30.16
N GLU A 25 8.11 6.86 -29.85
CA GLU A 25 8.76 5.71 -30.47
C GLU A 25 7.95 4.40 -30.25
N LYS A 26 7.46 4.16 -29.05
CA LYS A 26 6.59 3.01 -28.77
C LYS A 26 5.29 3.03 -29.57
N LEU A 27 4.68 4.21 -29.75
CA LEU A 27 3.49 4.35 -30.58
C LEU A 27 3.80 4.07 -32.04
N GLU A 28 4.91 4.59 -32.57
CA GLU A 28 5.35 4.32 -33.94
C GLU A 28 5.61 2.82 -34.19
N GLN A 29 6.29 2.15 -33.23
CA GLN A 29 6.50 0.70 -33.30
C GLN A 29 5.17 -0.04 -33.33
N THR A 30 4.19 0.38 -32.51
CA THR A 30 2.86 -0.21 -32.49
C THR A 30 2.13 -0.02 -33.83
N LEU A 31 2.21 1.18 -34.43
CA LEU A 31 1.62 1.47 -35.75
C LEU A 31 2.27 0.64 -36.85
N LYS A 32 3.56 0.37 -36.77
CA LYS A 32 4.32 -0.50 -37.69
C LYS A 32 4.10 -1.99 -37.44
N GLY A 33 3.35 -2.37 -36.40
CA GLY A 33 3.15 -3.76 -35.99
C GLY A 33 4.40 -4.44 -35.40
N ILE A 34 5.42 -3.65 -35.00
CA ILE A 34 6.69 -4.19 -34.48
C ILE A 34 6.49 -4.60 -33.04
N ASP A 35 6.75 -5.88 -32.74
CA ASP A 35 6.66 -6.46 -31.40
C ASP A 35 5.35 -6.13 -30.65
N THR A 36 4.25 -5.97 -31.37
CA THR A 36 2.92 -5.82 -30.78
C THR A 36 2.44 -7.17 -30.23
N PHE A 37 1.47 -7.13 -29.31
CA PHE A 37 0.85 -8.36 -28.78
C PHE A 37 0.31 -9.24 -29.92
N LYS A 38 -0.38 -8.63 -30.90
CA LYS A 38 -0.93 -9.33 -32.07
C LYS A 38 0.17 -9.99 -32.89
N SER A 39 1.19 -9.22 -33.30
CA SER A 39 2.27 -9.75 -34.13
C SER A 39 3.11 -10.82 -33.43
N LEU A 40 3.37 -10.67 -32.13
CA LEU A 40 4.08 -11.67 -31.34
C LEU A 40 3.25 -12.95 -31.18
N SER A 41 1.93 -12.85 -30.99
CA SER A 41 1.05 -14.02 -30.91
C SER A 41 0.99 -14.78 -32.22
N GLU A 42 0.92 -14.07 -33.36
CA GLU A 42 0.95 -14.68 -34.71
C GLU A 42 2.30 -15.34 -35.03
N ARG A 43 3.40 -14.72 -34.58
CA ARG A 43 4.74 -15.29 -34.74
C ARG A 43 4.94 -16.51 -33.85
N TYR A 44 4.50 -16.47 -32.59
CA TYR A 44 4.57 -17.60 -31.66
C TYR A 44 3.84 -18.82 -32.21
N ALA A 45 2.67 -18.65 -32.86
CA ALA A 45 1.96 -19.75 -33.48
C ALA A 45 2.73 -20.43 -34.65
N LYS A 46 3.66 -19.70 -35.29
CA LYS A 46 4.47 -20.19 -36.41
C LYS A 46 5.86 -20.66 -35.97
N GLU A 47 6.41 -20.03 -34.96
CA GLU A 47 7.78 -20.20 -34.48
C GLU A 47 7.79 -20.40 -32.94
N PRO A 48 7.19 -21.47 -32.40
CA PRO A 48 7.06 -21.66 -30.95
C PRO A 48 8.40 -21.88 -30.24
N GLU A 49 9.46 -22.28 -30.97
CA GLU A 49 10.80 -22.47 -30.45
C GLU A 49 11.70 -21.21 -30.59
N ASN A 50 11.17 -20.11 -31.10
CA ASN A 50 11.92 -18.86 -31.18
C ASN A 50 11.93 -18.16 -29.81
N VAL A 51 13.03 -18.31 -29.08
CA VAL A 51 13.16 -17.84 -27.69
C VAL A 51 12.87 -16.34 -27.54
N GLU A 52 13.26 -15.52 -28.51
CA GLU A 52 12.99 -14.07 -28.49
C GLU A 52 11.48 -13.79 -28.56
N VAL A 53 10.78 -14.50 -29.43
CA VAL A 53 9.31 -14.35 -29.60
C VAL A 53 8.61 -14.79 -28.33
N VAL A 54 8.95 -15.96 -27.79
CA VAL A 54 8.39 -16.49 -26.54
C VAL A 54 8.63 -15.51 -25.38
N PHE A 55 9.86 -15.03 -25.24
CA PHE A 55 10.24 -14.09 -24.18
C PHE A 55 9.46 -12.75 -24.29
N LYS A 56 9.43 -12.15 -25.47
CA LYS A 56 8.68 -10.88 -25.68
C LYS A 56 7.19 -11.05 -25.43
N LEU A 57 6.62 -12.19 -25.84
CA LEU A 57 5.21 -12.49 -25.60
C LEU A 57 4.94 -12.71 -24.10
N ALA A 58 5.84 -13.36 -23.37
CA ALA A 58 5.77 -13.48 -21.90
C ALA A 58 5.71 -12.10 -21.24
N GLN A 59 6.58 -11.17 -21.63
CA GLN A 59 6.54 -9.78 -21.13
C GLN A 59 5.23 -9.07 -21.46
N LYS A 60 4.63 -9.31 -22.62
CA LYS A 60 3.32 -8.74 -22.98
C LYS A 60 2.20 -9.25 -22.08
N TYR A 61 2.19 -10.55 -21.73
CA TYR A 61 1.22 -11.12 -20.81
C TYR A 61 1.45 -10.62 -19.37
N ASP A 62 2.70 -10.50 -18.91
CA ASP A 62 3.04 -9.97 -17.58
C ASP A 62 2.52 -8.53 -17.41
N ARG A 63 2.75 -7.65 -18.37
CA ARG A 63 2.24 -6.26 -18.36
C ARG A 63 0.72 -6.16 -18.41
N ARG A 64 0.03 -7.23 -18.85
CA ARG A 64 -1.45 -7.35 -18.85
C ARG A 64 -1.98 -7.98 -17.56
N TYR A 65 -1.13 -8.21 -16.57
CA TYR A 65 -1.48 -8.92 -15.32
C TYR A 65 -2.03 -10.34 -15.54
N ASN A 66 -1.79 -10.95 -16.72
CA ASN A 66 -2.05 -12.35 -16.97
C ASN A 66 -0.85 -13.18 -16.52
N GLN A 67 -0.73 -13.32 -15.19
CA GLN A 67 0.43 -13.98 -14.57
C GLN A 67 0.54 -15.45 -14.92
N GLU A 68 -0.60 -16.14 -15.12
CA GLU A 68 -0.61 -17.56 -15.47
C GLU A 68 0.06 -17.80 -16.83
N LYS A 69 -0.38 -17.07 -17.86
CA LYS A 69 0.20 -17.21 -19.20
C LYS A 69 1.63 -16.67 -19.29
N ALA A 70 1.93 -15.60 -18.58
CA ALA A 70 3.30 -15.09 -18.50
C ALA A 70 4.25 -16.12 -17.88
N LEU A 71 3.81 -16.79 -16.80
CA LEU A 71 4.59 -17.82 -16.12
C LEU A 71 4.87 -19.03 -17.04
N GLU A 72 3.84 -19.52 -17.76
CA GLU A 72 4.00 -20.59 -18.75
C GLU A 72 5.08 -20.25 -19.79
N LEU A 73 4.97 -19.07 -20.41
CA LEU A 73 5.90 -18.64 -21.45
C LEU A 73 7.32 -18.38 -20.91
N TYR A 74 7.48 -17.86 -19.69
CA TYR A 74 8.82 -17.78 -19.10
C TYR A 74 9.40 -19.16 -18.83
N GLN A 75 8.59 -20.16 -18.46
CA GLN A 75 9.05 -21.55 -18.33
C GLN A 75 9.45 -22.15 -19.68
N GLU A 76 8.74 -21.82 -20.76
CA GLU A 76 9.12 -22.21 -22.12
C GLU A 76 10.47 -21.59 -22.52
N VAL A 77 10.74 -20.32 -22.19
CA VAL A 77 12.07 -19.70 -22.38
C VAL A 77 13.18 -20.54 -21.74
N LEU A 78 12.96 -20.99 -20.48
CA LEU A 78 13.95 -21.81 -19.78
C LEU A 78 14.12 -23.20 -20.41
N ALA A 79 13.07 -23.75 -21.02
CA ALA A 79 13.12 -25.04 -21.71
C ALA A 79 13.87 -24.95 -23.05
N ILE A 80 13.68 -23.85 -23.80
CA ILE A 80 14.32 -23.64 -25.12
C ILE A 80 15.80 -23.27 -24.96
N ASP A 81 16.11 -22.38 -24.01
CA ASP A 81 17.46 -21.83 -23.79
C ASP A 81 17.92 -21.99 -22.34
N PRO A 82 18.12 -23.21 -21.83
CA PRO A 82 18.48 -23.43 -20.42
C PRO A 82 19.82 -22.81 -20.00
N GLU A 83 20.73 -22.60 -20.99
CA GLU A 83 22.05 -22.04 -20.76
C GLU A 83 22.16 -20.53 -20.98
N GLY A 84 21.08 -19.89 -21.47
CA GLY A 84 21.05 -18.45 -21.70
C GLY A 84 21.96 -17.95 -22.84
N LYS A 85 22.07 -18.73 -23.92
CA LYS A 85 22.97 -18.44 -25.06
C LYS A 85 22.26 -17.84 -26.27
N MET A 86 20.92 -17.87 -26.30
CA MET A 86 20.12 -17.54 -27.49
C MET A 86 19.67 -16.09 -27.56
N GLY A 87 20.17 -15.21 -26.70
CA GLY A 87 19.91 -13.78 -26.80
C GLY A 87 19.82 -13.03 -25.47
N THR A 88 19.68 -11.72 -25.60
CA THR A 88 19.69 -10.80 -24.45
C THR A 88 18.57 -9.77 -24.56
N THR A 89 18.18 -9.21 -23.42
CA THR A 89 17.29 -8.05 -23.30
C THR A 89 17.89 -6.97 -22.42
N ASP A 90 17.33 -5.77 -22.49
CA ASP A 90 17.73 -4.67 -21.61
C ASP A 90 17.04 -4.79 -20.24
N TYR A 91 17.84 -4.64 -19.21
CA TYR A 91 17.38 -4.41 -17.85
C TYR A 91 18.08 -3.18 -17.26
N ARG A 92 17.38 -2.03 -17.15
CA ARG A 92 17.94 -0.78 -16.62
C ARG A 92 19.28 -0.37 -17.27
N GLU A 93 19.32 -0.31 -18.60
CA GLU A 93 20.51 0.04 -19.39
C GLU A 93 21.62 -1.03 -19.42
N GLU A 94 21.42 -2.17 -18.80
CA GLU A 94 22.34 -3.29 -18.79
C GLU A 94 21.77 -4.49 -19.57
N LYS A 95 22.62 -5.29 -20.18
CA LYS A 95 22.19 -6.51 -20.90
C LYS A 95 22.13 -7.71 -19.96
N VAL A 96 21.04 -8.43 -20.00
CA VAL A 96 20.85 -9.73 -19.33
C VAL A 96 20.31 -10.74 -20.34
N THR A 97 20.55 -12.05 -20.15
CA THR A 97 20.01 -13.05 -21.06
C THR A 97 18.49 -13.20 -20.89
N TYR A 98 17.80 -13.72 -21.90
CA TYR A 98 16.37 -14.03 -21.79
C TYR A 98 16.09 -15.02 -20.66
N THR A 99 16.95 -16.01 -20.51
CA THR A 99 16.89 -17.02 -19.46
C THR A 99 17.03 -16.41 -18.07
N GLU A 100 18.04 -15.58 -17.85
CA GLU A 100 18.25 -14.89 -16.59
C GLU A 100 17.06 -14.00 -16.22
N TYR A 101 16.53 -13.25 -17.19
CA TYR A 101 15.34 -12.43 -16.97
C TYR A 101 14.10 -13.28 -16.67
N ALA A 102 13.92 -14.41 -17.35
CA ALA A 102 12.80 -15.33 -17.13
C ALA A 102 12.85 -15.94 -15.72
N GLU A 103 14.02 -16.42 -15.28
CA GLU A 103 14.21 -16.95 -13.92
C GLU A 103 13.88 -15.91 -12.83
N PHE A 104 14.36 -14.67 -13.01
CA PHE A 104 14.02 -13.57 -12.11
C PHE A 104 12.52 -13.25 -12.09
N SER A 105 11.86 -13.24 -13.26
CA SER A 105 10.44 -12.98 -13.39
C SER A 105 9.59 -14.05 -12.73
N ILE A 106 9.92 -15.32 -12.95
CA ILE A 106 9.29 -16.46 -12.28
C ILE A 106 9.43 -16.33 -10.76
N GLY A 107 10.65 -16.06 -10.27
CA GLY A 107 10.90 -15.86 -8.85
C GLY A 107 10.08 -14.71 -8.27
N THR A 108 9.99 -13.59 -8.99
CA THR A 108 9.18 -12.44 -8.61
C THR A 108 7.69 -12.80 -8.51
N MET A 109 7.13 -13.45 -9.53
CA MET A 109 5.72 -13.86 -9.56
C MET A 109 5.40 -14.83 -8.42
N LYS A 110 6.29 -15.78 -8.13
CA LYS A 110 6.09 -16.75 -7.03
C LYS A 110 6.11 -16.09 -5.66
N VAL A 111 7.03 -15.14 -5.41
CA VAL A 111 7.07 -14.36 -4.16
C VAL A 111 5.79 -13.56 -3.94
N TYR A 112 5.26 -12.92 -4.99
CA TYR A 112 4.04 -12.11 -4.87
C TYR A 112 2.74 -12.89 -5.01
N SER A 113 2.80 -14.18 -5.31
CA SER A 113 1.61 -15.02 -5.41
C SER A 113 0.88 -15.14 -4.07
N ARG A 114 -0.40 -15.54 -4.12
CA ARG A 114 -1.21 -15.74 -2.91
C ARG A 114 -0.57 -16.72 -1.92
N LYS A 115 0.09 -17.78 -2.41
CA LYS A 115 0.79 -18.77 -1.58
C LYS A 115 2.26 -18.42 -1.33
N SER A 116 2.74 -17.35 -1.88
CA SER A 116 4.09 -16.80 -1.72
C SER A 116 5.20 -17.84 -1.50
N ASP A 117 5.90 -18.18 -2.58
CA ASP A 117 7.01 -19.15 -2.58
C ASP A 117 8.33 -18.41 -2.84
N PRO A 118 9.28 -18.38 -1.88
CA PRO A 118 10.57 -17.70 -2.04
C PRO A 118 11.64 -18.55 -2.74
N GLU A 119 11.42 -19.85 -2.93
CA GLU A 119 12.48 -20.75 -3.41
C GLU A 119 12.98 -20.41 -4.82
N PRO A 120 12.15 -20.05 -5.81
CA PRO A 120 12.66 -19.69 -7.13
C PRO A 120 13.53 -18.43 -7.12
N ILE A 121 13.23 -17.41 -6.30
CA ILE A 121 14.08 -16.21 -6.22
C ILE A 121 15.37 -16.46 -5.43
N LYS A 122 15.36 -17.35 -4.43
CA LYS A 122 16.57 -17.84 -3.76
C LYS A 122 17.47 -18.60 -4.74
N ALA A 123 16.89 -19.47 -5.57
CA ALA A 123 17.63 -20.20 -6.62
C ALA A 123 18.28 -19.23 -7.62
N PHE A 124 17.55 -18.18 -8.04
CA PHE A 124 18.09 -17.13 -8.89
C PHE A 124 19.30 -16.43 -8.25
N ILE A 125 19.19 -15.98 -6.99
CA ILE A 125 20.29 -15.32 -6.26
C ILE A 125 21.52 -16.22 -6.19
N LYS A 126 21.33 -17.51 -5.93
CA LYS A 126 22.43 -18.48 -5.85
C LYS A 126 23.09 -18.74 -7.21
N LYS A 127 22.28 -18.84 -8.27
CA LYS A 127 22.76 -19.15 -9.63
C LYS A 127 23.45 -17.97 -10.29
N HIS A 128 23.01 -16.74 -9.98
CA HIS A 128 23.47 -15.52 -10.64
C HIS A 128 24.03 -14.48 -9.64
N PRO A 129 25.14 -14.79 -8.91
CA PRO A 129 25.69 -13.90 -7.88
C PRO A 129 26.23 -12.56 -8.42
N GLU A 130 26.56 -12.50 -9.73
CA GLU A 130 27.06 -11.31 -10.41
C GLU A 130 26.01 -10.62 -11.28
N SER A 131 24.76 -11.04 -11.20
CA SER A 131 23.66 -10.51 -12.00
C SER A 131 23.42 -9.03 -11.71
N LYS A 132 23.17 -8.23 -12.76
CA LYS A 132 22.68 -6.85 -12.65
C LYS A 132 21.29 -6.78 -11.99
N MET A 133 20.57 -7.89 -11.94
CA MET A 133 19.28 -8.03 -11.29
C MET A 133 19.39 -8.45 -9.81
N LEU A 134 20.60 -8.77 -9.32
CA LEU A 134 20.82 -9.34 -7.99
C LEU A 134 20.19 -8.47 -6.88
N LYS A 135 20.45 -7.16 -6.87
CA LYS A 135 19.87 -6.25 -5.87
C LYS A 135 18.34 -6.24 -5.91
N SER A 136 17.76 -6.31 -7.11
CA SER A 136 16.31 -6.41 -7.27
C SER A 136 15.77 -7.75 -6.74
N ALA A 137 16.49 -8.85 -6.96
CA ALA A 137 16.13 -10.16 -6.43
C ALA A 137 16.13 -10.18 -4.90
N TYR A 138 17.15 -9.59 -4.27
CA TYR A 138 17.18 -9.39 -2.83
C TYR A 138 16.00 -8.54 -2.34
N GLY A 139 15.64 -7.48 -3.05
CA GLY A 139 14.46 -6.66 -2.75
C GLY A 139 13.15 -7.45 -2.80
N ARG A 140 13.00 -8.40 -3.77
CA ARG A 140 11.83 -9.31 -3.83
C ARG A 140 11.82 -10.27 -2.64
N LEU A 141 12.97 -10.84 -2.31
CA LEU A 141 13.10 -11.74 -1.17
C LEU A 141 12.90 -11.01 0.16
N SER A 142 13.36 -9.75 0.27
CA SER A 142 13.08 -8.87 1.42
C SER A 142 11.58 -8.67 1.64
N TYR A 143 10.79 -8.51 0.56
CA TYR A 143 9.33 -8.44 0.66
C TYR A 143 8.74 -9.69 1.32
N TYR A 144 9.24 -10.88 0.98
CA TYR A 144 8.84 -12.12 1.63
C TYR A 144 9.21 -12.11 3.11
N TYR A 145 10.47 -11.87 3.45
CA TYR A 145 10.97 -11.90 4.82
C TYR A 145 10.43 -10.78 5.71
N ARG A 146 9.95 -9.68 5.14
CA ARG A 146 9.29 -8.62 5.92
C ARG A 146 8.06 -9.12 6.68
N ALA A 147 7.34 -10.13 6.17
CA ALA A 147 6.11 -10.63 6.76
C ALA A 147 6.10 -12.13 7.07
N ARG A 148 7.08 -12.89 6.58
CA ARG A 148 7.12 -14.37 6.62
C ARG A 148 8.52 -14.85 7.00
N GLY A 149 8.67 -16.21 7.02
CA GLY A 149 9.90 -16.84 7.45
C GLY A 149 10.10 -16.81 8.97
N SER A 150 10.94 -17.70 9.49
CA SER A 150 11.33 -17.64 10.90
C SER A 150 12.18 -16.39 11.19
N LYS A 151 12.38 -16.07 12.47
CA LYS A 151 13.25 -14.96 12.87
C LYS A 151 14.69 -15.21 12.45
N GLU A 152 15.15 -16.45 12.60
CA GLU A 152 16.50 -16.88 12.28
C GLU A 152 16.80 -16.80 10.79
N GLU A 153 15.87 -17.32 9.94
CA GLU A 153 15.99 -17.22 8.47
C GLU A 153 16.01 -15.78 7.99
N ALA A 154 15.12 -14.95 8.54
CA ALA A 154 15.06 -13.54 8.20
C ALA A 154 16.31 -12.79 8.64
N ALA A 155 16.82 -13.04 9.85
CA ALA A 155 18.05 -12.42 10.34
C ALA A 155 19.24 -12.79 9.44
N ALA A 156 19.43 -14.07 9.13
CA ALA A 156 20.51 -14.53 8.23
C ALA A 156 20.41 -13.88 6.83
N PHE A 157 19.21 -13.76 6.28
CA PHE A 157 18.98 -13.07 5.01
C PHE A 157 19.34 -11.59 5.08
N TYR A 158 18.89 -10.88 6.12
CA TYR A 158 19.11 -9.44 6.24
C TYR A 158 20.58 -9.12 6.57
N GLU A 159 21.30 -9.96 7.30
CA GLU A 159 22.74 -9.81 7.49
C GLU A 159 23.50 -9.90 6.15
N ASP A 160 23.21 -10.88 5.30
CA ASP A 160 23.79 -10.96 3.96
C ASP A 160 23.36 -9.76 3.10
N TYR A 161 22.08 -9.39 3.12
CA TYR A 161 21.56 -8.27 2.32
C TYR A 161 22.23 -6.93 2.68
N THR A 162 22.33 -6.61 3.98
CA THR A 162 22.94 -5.36 4.45
C THR A 162 24.46 -5.35 4.29
N SER A 163 25.12 -6.52 4.33
CA SER A 163 26.56 -6.61 4.06
C SER A 163 26.93 -6.29 2.62
N ARG A 164 26.04 -6.63 1.67
CA ARG A 164 26.24 -6.37 0.23
C ARG A 164 26.00 -4.88 -0.15
N TRP A 165 25.07 -4.24 0.52
CA TRP A 165 24.72 -2.83 0.27
C TRP A 165 24.66 -2.03 1.58
N PRO A 166 25.81 -1.85 2.26
CA PRO A 166 25.88 -1.31 3.62
C PRO A 166 25.56 0.19 3.72
N GLU A 167 25.51 0.90 2.58
CA GLU A 167 25.23 2.34 2.53
C GLU A 167 23.89 2.66 1.85
N ASP A 168 23.07 1.64 1.54
CA ASP A 168 21.76 1.86 0.96
C ASP A 168 20.67 1.98 2.04
N PRO A 169 20.09 3.18 2.26
CA PRO A 169 19.09 3.39 3.29
C PRO A 169 17.85 2.49 3.15
N ASN A 170 17.45 2.14 1.90
CA ASN A 170 16.31 1.24 1.66
C ASN A 170 16.62 -0.19 2.12
N VAL A 171 17.86 -0.64 1.89
CA VAL A 171 18.32 -1.96 2.32
C VAL A 171 18.36 -2.02 3.85
N LEU A 172 19.03 -1.05 4.48
CA LEU A 172 19.16 -0.97 5.93
C LEU A 172 17.78 -0.86 6.60
N SER A 173 16.88 0.00 6.09
CA SER A 173 15.55 0.21 6.65
C SER A 173 14.64 -1.02 6.55
N SER A 174 14.87 -1.87 5.55
CA SER A 174 14.11 -3.11 5.43
C SER A 174 14.41 -4.08 6.59
N TYR A 175 15.65 -4.12 7.05
CA TYR A 175 16.04 -4.89 8.24
C TYR A 175 15.51 -4.23 9.53
N VAL A 176 15.65 -2.91 9.67
CA VAL A 176 15.05 -2.16 10.79
C VAL A 176 13.57 -2.46 10.93
N SER A 177 12.82 -2.44 9.83
CA SER A 177 11.39 -2.75 9.83
C SER A 177 11.09 -4.19 10.29
N ARG A 178 11.95 -5.15 9.98
CA ARG A 178 11.82 -6.52 10.45
C ARG A 178 12.09 -6.63 11.94
N ILE A 179 13.15 -5.99 12.46
CA ILE A 179 13.52 -5.93 13.86
C ILE A 179 12.37 -5.34 14.72
N ILE A 180 11.81 -4.21 14.26
CA ILE A 180 10.65 -3.57 14.92
C ILE A 180 9.46 -4.54 14.99
N ARG A 181 9.16 -5.22 13.90
CA ARG A 181 8.06 -6.19 13.83
C ARG A 181 8.26 -7.38 14.77
N ASP A 182 9.45 -7.96 14.78
CA ASP A 182 9.76 -9.14 15.56
C ASP A 182 10.00 -8.82 17.04
N LYS A 183 10.16 -7.51 17.36
CA LYS A 183 10.46 -6.99 18.69
C LYS A 183 11.69 -7.66 19.30
N ASP A 184 12.75 -7.76 18.50
CA ASP A 184 13.97 -8.48 18.86
C ASP A 184 15.20 -7.79 18.27
N ASN A 185 16.39 -8.02 18.85
CA ASN A 185 17.67 -7.50 18.36
C ASN A 185 17.71 -5.97 18.17
N PHE A 186 17.13 -5.23 19.11
CA PHE A 186 17.01 -3.77 19.01
C PHE A 186 18.36 -3.06 18.91
N ASP A 187 19.44 -3.60 19.49
CA ASP A 187 20.78 -3.00 19.39
C ASP A 187 21.25 -2.96 17.94
N LYS A 188 21.05 -4.04 17.20
CA LYS A 188 21.30 -4.07 15.75
C LYS A 188 20.40 -3.10 14.99
N GLY A 189 19.14 -3.00 15.40
CA GLY A 189 18.21 -2.03 14.82
C GLY A 189 18.68 -0.59 14.98
N ILE A 190 19.16 -0.22 16.16
CA ILE A 190 19.73 1.11 16.46
C ILE A 190 21.00 1.35 15.63
N GLU A 191 21.93 0.39 15.58
CA GLU A 191 23.14 0.49 14.73
C GLU A 191 22.79 0.81 13.27
N LEU A 192 21.83 0.08 12.71
CA LEU A 192 21.38 0.28 11.32
C LEU A 192 20.71 1.64 11.15
N ALA A 193 19.90 2.09 12.10
CA ALA A 193 19.21 3.37 12.04
C ALA A 193 20.18 4.56 12.16
N GLU A 194 21.22 4.48 13.01
CA GLU A 194 22.29 5.48 13.04
C GLU A 194 23.03 5.54 11.70
N LYS A 195 23.33 4.40 11.09
CA LYS A 195 23.91 4.34 9.76
C LYS A 195 23.07 5.02 8.69
N ILE A 196 21.73 4.79 8.72
CA ILE A 196 20.79 5.47 7.81
C ILE A 196 20.86 6.98 8.02
N LYS A 197 20.83 7.44 9.29
CA LYS A 197 20.93 8.86 9.66
C LYS A 197 22.24 9.49 9.12
N ASP A 198 23.36 8.78 9.24
CA ASP A 198 24.66 9.26 8.78
C ASP A 198 24.73 9.38 7.24
N VAL A 199 24.21 8.38 6.52
CA VAL A 199 24.14 8.41 5.05
C VAL A 199 23.23 9.56 4.57
N MET A 200 22.13 9.82 5.28
CA MET A 200 21.13 10.83 4.91
C MET A 200 21.27 12.16 5.63
N LYS A 201 22.42 12.46 6.22
CA LYS A 201 22.64 13.62 7.13
C LYS A 201 22.14 14.98 6.64
N TYR A 202 22.10 15.21 5.34
CA TYR A 202 21.68 16.48 4.73
C TYR A 202 20.19 16.56 4.44
N ASN A 203 19.52 15.42 4.25
CA ASN A 203 18.08 15.34 3.97
C ASN A 203 17.51 14.02 4.49
N PRO A 204 17.41 13.87 5.82
CA PRO A 204 16.89 12.65 6.41
C PRO A 204 15.40 12.49 6.10
N ASP A 205 15.02 11.34 5.55
CA ASP A 205 13.62 11.00 5.26
C ASP A 205 12.84 10.77 6.56
N PRO A 206 11.69 11.44 6.76
CA PRO A 206 10.89 11.30 7.97
C PRO A 206 10.48 9.86 8.30
N SER A 207 10.30 9.01 7.29
CA SER A 207 9.89 7.62 7.52
C SER A 207 10.98 6.80 8.20
N TYR A 208 12.24 7.06 7.87
CA TYR A 208 13.38 6.41 8.53
C TYR A 208 13.60 6.92 9.94
N MET A 209 13.50 8.24 10.15
CA MET A 209 13.63 8.84 11.48
C MET A 209 12.51 8.39 12.41
N LYS A 210 11.29 8.25 11.90
CA LYS A 210 10.18 7.65 12.63
C LYS A 210 10.46 6.20 13.06
N SER A 211 11.02 5.39 12.18
CA SER A 211 11.39 4.00 12.50
C SER A 211 12.52 3.95 13.53
N PHE A 212 13.47 4.90 13.46
CA PHE A 212 14.51 5.03 14.48
C PHE A 212 13.91 5.37 15.85
N ALA A 213 13.04 6.38 15.92
CA ALA A 213 12.37 6.73 17.18
C ALA A 213 11.54 5.55 17.72
N GLU A 214 10.89 4.76 16.86
CA GLU A 214 10.18 3.56 17.29
C GLU A 214 11.09 2.52 17.95
N LEU A 215 12.30 2.29 17.41
CA LEU A 215 13.31 1.44 18.05
C LEU A 215 13.74 1.96 19.42
N CYS A 216 13.98 3.28 19.53
CA CYS A 216 14.33 3.92 20.81
C CYS A 216 13.21 3.72 21.84
N ILE A 217 11.95 3.92 21.45
CA ILE A 217 10.81 3.68 22.36
C ILE A 217 10.72 2.21 22.78
N LEU A 218 10.95 1.26 21.86
CA LEU A 218 10.96 -0.17 22.19
C LEU A 218 12.09 -0.56 23.16
N LYS A 219 13.16 0.26 23.22
CA LYS A 219 14.25 0.16 24.21
C LYS A 219 14.03 1.04 25.43
N GLU A 220 12.85 1.64 25.58
CA GLU A 220 12.50 2.54 26.70
C GLU A 220 13.34 3.84 26.74
N ASP A 221 14.01 4.21 25.63
CA ASP A 221 14.79 5.44 25.49
C ASP A 221 13.96 6.52 24.77
N LYS A 222 13.07 7.16 25.54
CA LYS A 222 12.19 8.23 25.02
C LYS A 222 12.96 9.49 24.65
N ASP A 223 14.01 9.84 25.39
CA ASP A 223 14.81 11.04 25.14
C ASP A 223 15.50 10.94 23.78
N LYS A 224 16.10 9.80 23.47
CA LYS A 224 16.69 9.56 22.15
C LYS A 224 15.66 9.53 21.04
N ALA A 225 14.47 8.99 21.30
CA ALA A 225 13.39 9.02 20.33
C ALA A 225 12.98 10.45 19.97
N GLU A 226 12.87 11.35 20.95
CA GLU A 226 12.58 12.77 20.73
C GLU A 226 13.75 13.51 20.05
N GLU A 227 15.00 13.18 20.37
CA GLU A 227 16.17 13.72 19.67
C GLU A 227 16.11 13.45 18.16
N VAL A 228 15.76 12.23 17.75
CA VAL A 228 15.81 11.81 16.35
C VAL A 228 14.55 12.14 15.55
N TYR A 229 13.38 12.16 16.16
CA TYR A 229 12.10 12.41 15.50
C TYR A 229 11.21 13.35 16.32
N GLY A 230 11.79 14.32 17.00
CA GLY A 230 11.07 15.34 17.77
C GLY A 230 10.76 16.61 16.96
N GLU A 231 10.35 17.66 17.66
CA GLU A 231 9.96 18.95 17.08
C GLU A 231 11.10 19.58 16.27
N THR A 232 12.33 19.55 16.79
CA THR A 232 13.52 20.10 16.10
C THR A 232 13.78 19.42 14.75
N PHE A 233 13.45 18.14 14.62
CA PHE A 233 13.53 17.45 13.33
C PHE A 233 12.46 17.97 12.38
N MET A 234 11.22 18.15 12.84
CA MET A 234 10.11 18.61 12.02
C MET A 234 10.30 20.04 11.50
N ASP A 235 10.90 20.92 12.27
CA ASP A 235 11.20 22.30 11.88
C ASP A 235 12.14 22.40 10.66
N ARG A 236 12.93 21.33 10.37
CA ARG A 236 13.84 21.25 9.24
C ARG A 236 13.19 20.69 7.97
N GLN A 237 11.97 20.14 8.05
CA GLN A 237 11.30 19.49 6.93
C GLN A 237 10.50 20.50 6.10
N VAL A 238 10.96 20.78 4.87
CA VAL A 238 10.36 21.80 3.99
C VAL A 238 9.38 21.22 2.97
N SER A 239 9.57 19.96 2.53
CA SER A 239 8.73 19.32 1.51
C SER A 239 7.63 18.47 2.13
N ASN A 240 6.40 18.53 1.55
CA ASN A 240 5.21 17.80 2.03
C ASN A 240 4.87 18.01 3.51
N LEU A 241 5.19 19.19 4.04
CA LEU A 241 5.08 19.51 5.46
C LEU A 241 3.71 19.14 6.06
N PHE A 242 2.63 19.40 5.34
CA PHE A 242 1.27 19.08 5.80
C PHE A 242 1.06 17.61 6.18
N TYR A 243 1.49 16.69 5.32
CA TYR A 243 1.34 15.25 5.59
C TYR A 243 2.32 14.77 6.65
N ASN A 244 3.54 15.29 6.65
CA ASN A 244 4.56 14.95 7.63
C ASN A 244 4.16 15.38 9.04
N LEU A 245 3.52 16.56 9.19
CA LEU A 245 3.00 17.03 10.47
C LEU A 245 1.89 16.11 11.02
N ILE A 246 1.00 15.63 10.16
CA ILE A 246 -0.07 14.70 10.54
C ILE A 246 0.54 13.35 10.94
N ASP A 247 1.50 12.84 10.19
CA ASP A 247 2.16 11.56 10.48
C ASP A 247 2.97 11.61 11.77
N TYR A 248 3.65 12.73 12.01
CA TYR A 248 4.34 13.01 13.26
C TYR A 248 3.39 12.96 14.45
N ALA A 249 2.30 13.72 14.39
CA ALA A 249 1.32 13.77 15.47
C ALA A 249 0.69 12.38 15.74
N ASN A 250 0.34 11.65 14.68
CA ASN A 250 -0.18 10.28 14.83
C ASN A 250 0.83 9.32 15.49
N PHE A 251 2.11 9.44 15.12
CA PHE A 251 3.16 8.60 15.71
C PHE A 251 3.23 8.81 17.21
N TRP A 252 3.42 10.05 17.67
CA TRP A 252 3.62 10.35 19.07
C TRP A 252 2.39 10.06 19.94
N VAL A 253 1.20 10.43 19.46
CA VAL A 253 -0.06 10.10 20.16
C VAL A 253 -0.28 8.59 20.22
N GLY A 254 0.12 7.84 19.19
CA GLY A 254 0.06 6.38 19.19
C GLY A 254 1.05 5.71 20.15
N LYS A 255 2.06 6.45 20.61
CA LYS A 255 3.06 5.99 21.59
C LYS A 255 2.84 6.53 23.01
N ASP A 256 1.78 7.32 23.19
CA ASP A 256 1.49 8.02 24.45
C ASP A 256 2.71 8.81 24.99
N ALA A 257 3.37 9.51 24.06
CA ALA A 257 4.58 10.29 24.32
C ALA A 257 4.58 11.58 23.49
N ASN A 258 5.32 12.61 23.93
CA ASN A 258 5.52 13.88 23.26
C ASN A 258 4.18 14.52 22.77
N VAL A 259 3.14 14.40 23.58
CA VAL A 259 1.75 14.73 23.25
C VAL A 259 1.57 16.22 22.93
N GLU A 260 2.23 17.11 23.67
CA GLU A 260 2.14 18.56 23.45
C GLU A 260 2.69 18.96 22.09
N SER A 261 3.84 18.38 21.70
CA SER A 261 4.42 18.60 20.38
C SER A 261 3.53 18.02 19.27
N ALA A 262 2.95 16.85 19.49
CA ALA A 262 2.00 16.25 18.55
C ALA A 262 0.79 17.14 18.31
N GLU A 263 0.23 17.74 19.37
CA GLU A 263 -0.89 18.68 19.27
C GLU A 263 -0.49 19.94 18.51
N LYS A 264 0.65 20.53 18.82
CA LYS A 264 1.19 21.70 18.12
C LYS A 264 1.35 21.42 16.61
N MET A 265 1.85 20.25 16.23
CA MET A 265 2.04 19.89 14.84
C MET A 265 0.73 19.66 14.10
N ILE A 266 -0.29 19.08 14.74
CA ILE A 266 -1.61 18.96 14.11
C ILE A 266 -2.31 20.31 13.95
N ASP A 267 -2.17 21.21 14.92
CA ASP A 267 -2.68 22.59 14.83
C ASP A 267 -2.01 23.35 13.66
N LEU A 268 -0.70 23.15 13.46
CA LEU A 268 0.04 23.72 12.34
C LEU A 268 -0.43 23.14 11.00
N ALA A 269 -0.65 21.83 10.92
CA ALA A 269 -1.18 21.20 9.71
C ALA A 269 -2.54 21.78 9.30
N LEU A 270 -3.44 22.00 10.26
CA LEU A 270 -4.74 22.64 10.00
C LEU A 270 -4.59 24.08 9.50
N LYS A 271 -3.63 24.85 10.02
CA LYS A 271 -3.34 26.21 9.54
C LYS A 271 -2.81 26.22 8.11
N LEU A 272 -1.99 25.22 7.74
CA LEU A 272 -1.43 25.11 6.38
C LEU A 272 -2.49 24.76 5.32
N LYS A 273 -3.47 23.95 5.68
CA LYS A 273 -4.56 23.54 4.78
C LYS A 273 -5.91 23.52 5.52
N PRO A 274 -6.48 24.69 5.81
CA PRO A 274 -7.70 24.80 6.62
C PRO A 274 -8.91 24.10 5.97
N ASP A 275 -8.99 24.09 4.65
CA ASP A 275 -10.11 23.49 3.90
C ASP A 275 -9.91 21.97 3.62
N SER A 276 -8.87 21.34 4.19
CA SER A 276 -8.60 19.93 3.98
C SER A 276 -9.51 19.05 4.82
N GLY A 277 -10.54 18.45 4.22
CA GLY A 277 -11.38 17.45 4.89
C GLY A 277 -10.58 16.24 5.40
N TYR A 278 -9.48 15.87 4.71
CA TYR A 278 -8.55 14.87 5.19
C TYR A 278 -7.83 15.34 6.48
N GLY A 279 -7.29 16.56 6.47
CA GLY A 279 -6.60 17.13 7.63
C GLY A 279 -7.52 17.25 8.83
N ALA A 280 -8.72 17.81 8.63
CA ALA A 280 -9.74 17.97 9.68
C ALA A 280 -10.09 16.60 10.32
N ARG A 281 -10.33 15.56 9.52
CA ARG A 281 -10.63 14.23 10.03
C ARG A 281 -9.46 13.63 10.82
N ARG A 282 -8.23 13.77 10.31
CA ARG A 282 -7.03 13.24 11.01
C ARG A 282 -6.77 13.99 12.31
N ALA A 283 -7.00 15.31 12.32
CA ALA A 283 -6.92 16.12 13.53
C ALA A 283 -7.97 15.67 14.57
N ALA A 284 -9.20 15.44 14.14
CA ALA A 284 -10.24 14.93 15.04
C ALA A 284 -9.89 13.56 15.65
N GLU A 285 -9.32 12.64 14.86
CA GLU A 285 -8.82 11.35 15.37
C GLU A 285 -7.76 11.54 16.48
N ILE A 286 -6.85 12.48 16.28
CA ILE A 286 -5.78 12.81 17.24
C ILE A 286 -6.39 13.44 18.50
N TYR A 287 -7.25 14.44 18.36
CA TYR A 287 -7.88 15.08 19.50
C TYR A 287 -8.74 14.14 20.34
N ILE A 288 -9.46 13.18 19.70
CA ILE A 288 -10.21 12.16 20.43
C ILE A 288 -9.27 11.27 21.25
N LYS A 289 -8.15 10.85 20.71
CA LYS A 289 -7.15 10.07 21.45
C LYS A 289 -6.53 10.85 22.63
N LEU A 290 -6.57 12.16 22.55
CA LEU A 290 -6.11 13.08 23.61
C LEU A 290 -7.21 13.50 24.58
N ASP A 291 -8.39 12.87 24.52
CA ASP A 291 -9.59 13.21 25.30
C ASP A 291 -10.07 14.68 25.11
N LYS A 292 -9.80 15.25 23.93
CA LYS A 292 -10.16 16.62 23.55
C LYS A 292 -11.33 16.65 22.56
N LEU A 293 -12.47 16.08 22.96
CA LEU A 293 -13.65 15.95 22.12
C LEU A 293 -14.13 17.29 21.56
N ASP A 294 -14.08 18.36 22.34
CA ASP A 294 -14.49 19.70 21.89
C ASP A 294 -13.64 20.20 20.71
N LYS A 295 -12.30 19.98 20.75
CA LYS A 295 -11.43 20.29 19.62
C LYS A 295 -11.72 19.41 18.40
N ALA A 296 -11.99 18.13 18.62
CA ALA A 296 -12.37 17.23 17.55
C ALA A 296 -13.65 17.68 16.84
N LEU A 297 -14.67 18.07 17.61
CA LEU A 297 -15.94 18.61 17.10
C LEU A 297 -15.76 19.97 16.41
N ALA A 298 -14.85 20.82 16.89
CA ALA A 298 -14.55 22.10 16.26
C ALA A 298 -13.93 21.94 14.86
N VAL A 299 -13.06 20.95 14.68
CA VAL A 299 -12.36 20.75 13.39
C VAL A 299 -13.07 19.80 12.43
N PHE A 300 -13.84 18.83 12.92
CA PHE A 300 -14.57 17.85 12.09
C PHE A 300 -15.99 17.60 12.58
N GLY A 301 -16.65 18.61 13.12
CA GLY A 301 -18.01 18.54 13.63
C GLY A 301 -19.07 18.88 12.58
N PRO A 302 -20.32 19.20 13.06
CA PRO A 302 -21.47 19.45 12.18
C PRO A 302 -21.28 20.60 11.19
N GLU A 303 -20.44 21.57 11.49
CA GLU A 303 -20.22 22.72 10.62
C GLU A 303 -19.48 22.35 9.32
N ILE A 304 -18.52 21.42 9.41
CA ILE A 304 -17.72 21.03 8.24
C ILE A 304 -18.56 20.34 7.17
N ILE A 305 -19.61 19.61 7.56
CA ILE A 305 -20.49 18.92 6.59
C ILE A 305 -21.33 19.89 5.75
N LYS A 306 -21.47 21.15 6.17
CA LYS A 306 -22.18 22.16 5.37
C LYS A 306 -21.52 22.37 3.99
N GLY A 307 -20.20 22.25 3.92
CA GLY A 307 -19.43 22.29 2.66
C GLY A 307 -19.55 21.06 1.79
N TYR A 308 -20.11 19.94 2.30
CA TYR A 308 -20.22 18.65 1.61
C TYR A 308 -21.66 18.19 1.38
N MET A 309 -22.64 19.09 1.50
CA MET A 309 -24.06 18.72 1.44
C MET A 309 -24.53 18.15 0.10
N ASP A 310 -23.75 18.27 -0.95
CA ASP A 310 -23.94 17.70 -2.29
C ASP A 310 -23.02 16.51 -2.62
N GLN A 311 -22.19 16.08 -1.66
CA GLN A 311 -21.15 15.06 -1.87
C GLN A 311 -21.45 13.80 -1.02
N PRO A 312 -22.14 12.78 -1.58
CA PRO A 312 -22.56 11.61 -0.82
C PRO A 312 -21.41 10.79 -0.23
N SER A 313 -20.25 10.77 -0.89
CA SER A 313 -19.04 10.09 -0.40
C SER A 313 -18.46 10.76 0.85
N GLU A 314 -18.42 12.11 0.89
CA GLU A 314 -17.88 12.85 2.04
C GLU A 314 -18.86 12.79 3.23
N LEU A 315 -20.15 12.91 2.96
CA LEU A 315 -21.18 12.72 3.99
C LEU A 315 -21.12 11.31 4.61
N SER A 316 -20.93 10.27 3.79
CA SER A 316 -20.77 8.89 4.27
C SER A 316 -19.48 8.73 5.08
N ARG A 317 -18.38 9.37 4.65
CA ARG A 317 -17.09 9.34 5.36
C ARG A 317 -17.19 9.99 6.73
N TYR A 318 -17.82 11.16 6.80
CA TYR A 318 -18.12 11.85 8.04
C TYR A 318 -18.95 10.98 8.99
N ALA A 319 -20.04 10.43 8.49
CA ALA A 319 -20.95 9.60 9.29
C ALA A 319 -20.26 8.33 9.83
N ARG A 320 -19.46 7.66 9.02
CA ARG A 320 -18.67 6.49 9.44
C ARG A 320 -17.62 6.84 10.48
N PHE A 321 -16.98 8.00 10.33
CA PHE A 321 -15.99 8.47 11.30
C PHE A 321 -16.62 8.56 12.68
N TRP A 322 -17.67 9.37 12.85
CA TRP A 322 -18.32 9.59 14.14
C TRP A 322 -19.00 8.33 14.69
N ALA A 323 -19.60 7.53 13.82
CA ALA A 323 -20.15 6.24 14.24
C ALA A 323 -19.08 5.32 14.83
N ASN A 324 -17.89 5.26 14.25
CA ASN A 324 -16.80 4.44 14.76
C ASN A 324 -16.24 4.95 16.10
N GLN A 325 -16.25 6.25 16.31
CA GLN A 325 -15.88 6.85 17.60
C GLN A 325 -16.96 6.66 18.67
N GLY A 326 -18.22 6.42 18.30
CA GLY A 326 -19.35 6.34 19.21
C GLY A 326 -19.88 7.73 19.62
N GLU A 327 -19.40 8.79 19.01
CA GLU A 327 -19.66 10.19 19.32
C GLU A 327 -20.41 10.88 18.20
N ASN A 328 -21.06 12.03 18.50
CA ASN A 328 -21.75 12.89 17.51
C ASN A 328 -22.73 12.13 16.59
N LEU A 329 -23.39 11.09 17.14
CA LEU A 329 -24.16 10.11 16.37
C LEU A 329 -25.39 10.72 15.66
N GLU A 330 -26.04 11.73 16.23
CA GLU A 330 -27.20 12.37 15.60
C GLU A 330 -26.79 13.15 14.34
N SER A 331 -25.67 13.86 14.37
CA SER A 331 -25.11 14.53 13.20
C SER A 331 -24.64 13.51 12.16
N ALA A 332 -24.01 12.41 12.61
CA ALA A 332 -23.62 11.29 11.74
C ALA A 332 -24.83 10.67 11.03
N LEU A 333 -25.94 10.49 11.73
CA LEU A 333 -27.18 9.97 11.16
C LEU A 333 -27.77 10.91 10.11
N LYS A 334 -27.78 12.22 10.39
CA LYS A 334 -28.23 13.23 9.42
C LYS A 334 -27.41 13.19 8.14
N ALA A 335 -26.09 13.13 8.28
CA ALA A 335 -25.17 13.04 7.14
C ALA A 335 -25.36 11.73 6.36
N ALA A 336 -25.48 10.57 7.05
CA ALA A 336 -25.70 9.29 6.41
C ALA A 336 -26.99 9.23 5.60
N LYS A 337 -28.10 9.75 6.16
CA LYS A 337 -29.39 9.84 5.46
C LYS A 337 -29.30 10.76 4.24
N LYS A 338 -28.64 11.91 4.38
CA LYS A 338 -28.44 12.82 3.25
C LYS A 338 -27.61 12.19 2.14
N ALA A 339 -26.60 11.41 2.47
CA ALA A 339 -25.84 10.64 1.48
C ALA A 339 -26.71 9.67 0.67
N VAL A 340 -27.66 8.98 1.34
CA VAL A 340 -28.61 8.09 0.66
C VAL A 340 -29.58 8.88 -0.23
N GLU A 341 -30.07 10.03 0.23
CA GLU A 341 -30.97 10.90 -0.57
C GLU A 341 -30.29 11.36 -1.88
N LEU A 342 -29.00 11.68 -1.82
CA LEU A 342 -28.24 12.14 -2.97
C LEU A 342 -27.86 10.99 -3.91
N TYR A 343 -27.45 9.87 -3.35
CA TYR A 343 -27.02 8.69 -4.08
C TYR A 343 -27.27 7.42 -3.26
N ALA A 344 -28.38 6.75 -3.53
CA ALA A 344 -28.68 5.47 -2.92
C ALA A 344 -27.80 4.37 -3.51
N SER A 345 -27.02 3.72 -2.64
CA SER A 345 -26.15 2.59 -2.99
C SER A 345 -26.02 1.64 -1.80
N ASP A 346 -25.48 0.46 -2.03
CA ASP A 346 -25.12 -0.50 -0.99
C ASP A 346 -24.23 0.12 0.10
N SER A 347 -23.25 0.91 -0.29
CA SER A 347 -22.30 1.58 0.61
C SER A 347 -22.97 2.68 1.45
N THR A 348 -23.86 3.50 0.88
CA THR A 348 -24.55 4.56 1.62
C THR A 348 -25.58 3.97 2.60
N TRP A 349 -26.31 2.92 2.24
CA TRP A 349 -27.20 2.19 3.13
C TRP A 349 -26.44 1.46 4.25
N ASP A 350 -25.27 0.86 3.98
CA ASP A 350 -24.42 0.28 5.02
C ASP A 350 -23.95 1.34 6.03
N THR A 351 -23.70 2.58 5.57
CA THR A 351 -23.37 3.69 6.47
C THR A 351 -24.54 4.03 7.40
N VAL A 352 -25.76 4.12 6.88
CA VAL A 352 -26.96 4.34 7.69
C VAL A 352 -27.15 3.24 8.72
N SER A 353 -26.97 1.97 8.27
CA SER A 353 -27.05 0.80 9.15
C SER A 353 -26.03 0.85 10.29
N LEU A 354 -24.77 1.24 9.99
CA LEU A 354 -23.72 1.39 11.00
C LEU A 354 -24.11 2.44 12.06
N VAL A 355 -24.57 3.62 11.64
CA VAL A 355 -24.93 4.69 12.56
C VAL A 355 -26.12 4.28 13.44
N TYR A 356 -27.15 3.67 12.87
CA TYR A 356 -28.29 3.14 13.66
C TYR A 356 -27.86 2.06 14.65
N THR A 357 -26.90 1.21 14.28
CA THR A 357 -26.34 0.21 15.20
C THR A 357 -25.71 0.87 16.43
N LYS A 358 -24.92 1.93 16.21
CA LYS A 358 -24.26 2.68 17.28
C LYS A 358 -25.25 3.46 18.14
N LEU A 359 -26.37 3.91 17.56
CA LEU A 359 -27.50 4.49 18.28
C LEU A 359 -28.37 3.45 19.01
N LYS A 360 -28.04 2.15 18.93
CA LYS A 360 -28.81 1.03 19.47
C LYS A 360 -30.25 0.93 18.89
N LYS A 361 -30.48 1.56 17.72
CA LYS A 361 -31.74 1.47 16.96
C LYS A 361 -31.69 0.27 16.01
N TYR A 362 -31.72 -0.94 16.58
CA TYR A 362 -31.42 -2.18 15.85
C TYR A 362 -32.42 -2.51 14.76
N SER A 363 -33.72 -2.17 14.95
CA SER A 363 -34.78 -2.39 13.94
C SER A 363 -34.47 -1.60 12.66
N GLU A 364 -34.12 -0.33 12.80
CA GLU A 364 -33.76 0.57 11.71
C GLU A 364 -32.43 0.17 11.09
N ALA A 365 -31.48 -0.26 11.92
CA ALA A 365 -30.17 -0.76 11.46
C ALA A 365 -30.32 -1.99 10.55
N LEU A 366 -31.19 -2.95 10.93
CA LEU A 366 -31.47 -4.13 10.11
C LEU A 366 -32.13 -3.78 8.78
N LYS A 367 -33.15 -2.90 8.79
CA LYS A 367 -33.79 -2.44 7.55
C LYS A 367 -32.82 -1.77 6.59
N ALA A 368 -31.90 -0.95 7.12
CA ALA A 368 -30.87 -0.32 6.29
C ALA A 368 -29.84 -1.32 5.76
N ALA A 369 -29.45 -2.31 6.57
CA ALA A 369 -28.53 -3.36 6.14
C ALA A 369 -29.15 -4.28 5.06
N GLU A 370 -30.44 -4.57 5.16
CA GLU A 370 -31.19 -5.34 4.14
C GLU A 370 -31.21 -4.60 2.81
N LYS A 371 -31.43 -3.28 2.82
CA LYS A 371 -31.32 -2.44 1.60
C LYS A 371 -29.91 -2.46 1.01
N ALA A 372 -28.87 -2.44 1.83
CA ALA A 372 -27.50 -2.59 1.35
C ALA A 372 -27.26 -3.95 0.67
N VAL A 373 -27.83 -5.04 1.21
CA VAL A 373 -27.77 -6.38 0.58
C VAL A 373 -28.53 -6.42 -0.75
N GLU A 374 -29.69 -5.78 -0.80
CA GLU A 374 -30.52 -5.73 -2.02
C GLU A 374 -29.80 -5.03 -3.18
N MET A 375 -29.09 -3.92 -2.89
CA MET A 375 -28.40 -3.10 -3.89
C MET A 375 -27.00 -3.61 -4.25
N ALA A 376 -26.47 -4.55 -3.48
CA ALA A 376 -25.09 -5.02 -3.66
C ALA A 376 -24.96 -6.04 -4.79
N ASP A 377 -23.83 -5.97 -5.51
CA ASP A 377 -23.43 -7.02 -6.46
C ASP A 377 -23.16 -8.34 -5.73
N GLU A 378 -23.35 -9.48 -6.44
CA GLU A 378 -23.18 -10.82 -5.86
C GLU A 378 -21.83 -11.01 -5.14
N GLY A 379 -20.74 -10.47 -5.70
CA GLY A 379 -19.39 -10.59 -5.14
C GLY A 379 -19.20 -9.96 -3.76
N ILE A 380 -20.03 -8.96 -3.40
CA ILE A 380 -19.93 -8.22 -2.15
C ILE A 380 -21.10 -8.44 -1.18
N LYS A 381 -22.16 -9.10 -1.61
CA LYS A 381 -23.33 -9.40 -0.77
C LYS A 381 -22.99 -10.07 0.55
N ALA A 382 -21.99 -10.96 0.55
CA ALA A 382 -21.53 -11.65 1.75
C ALA A 382 -21.07 -10.68 2.86
N ARG A 383 -20.48 -9.55 2.51
CA ARG A 383 -20.04 -8.49 3.44
C ARG A 383 -21.25 -7.90 4.19
N TYR A 384 -22.31 -7.55 3.48
CA TYR A 384 -23.50 -6.93 4.08
C TYR A 384 -24.36 -7.92 4.85
N LYS A 385 -24.44 -9.19 4.41
CA LYS A 385 -25.04 -10.26 5.19
C LYS A 385 -24.32 -10.47 6.53
N ASN A 386 -22.99 -10.31 6.56
CA ASN A 386 -22.23 -10.35 7.82
C ASN A 386 -22.56 -9.15 8.73
N ARG A 387 -22.81 -7.96 8.17
CA ARG A 387 -23.30 -6.80 8.94
C ARG A 387 -24.62 -7.12 9.66
N ILE A 388 -25.58 -7.75 8.99
CA ILE A 388 -26.86 -8.17 9.60
C ILE A 388 -26.62 -9.11 10.79
N LYS A 389 -25.69 -10.07 10.66
CA LYS A 389 -25.32 -10.96 11.78
C LYS A 389 -24.75 -10.20 12.97
N GLN A 390 -23.87 -9.22 12.70
CA GLN A 390 -23.27 -8.38 13.73
C GLN A 390 -24.33 -7.54 14.47
N ILE A 391 -25.30 -6.96 13.75
CA ILE A 391 -26.39 -6.17 14.36
C ILE A 391 -27.25 -7.06 15.26
N LYS A 392 -27.64 -8.26 14.80
CA LYS A 392 -28.43 -9.21 15.60
C LYS A 392 -27.68 -9.61 16.87
N LYS A 393 -26.39 -9.89 16.76
CA LYS A 393 -25.53 -10.22 17.90
C LYS A 393 -25.49 -9.07 18.92
N ALA A 394 -25.26 -7.83 18.47
CA ALA A 394 -25.24 -6.65 19.35
C ALA A 394 -26.59 -6.43 20.04
N GLN A 395 -27.72 -6.67 19.34
CA GLN A 395 -29.06 -6.60 19.92
C GLN A 395 -29.30 -7.65 21.01
N GLU A 396 -28.78 -8.87 20.80
CA GLU A 396 -28.89 -9.95 21.80
C GLU A 396 -28.03 -9.69 23.04
N GLU A 397 -26.81 -9.14 22.85
CA GLU A 397 -25.91 -8.76 23.94
C GLU A 397 -26.56 -7.69 24.82
N GLU A 398 -27.09 -6.62 24.22
CA GLU A 398 -27.82 -5.58 24.99
C GLU A 398 -29.00 -6.09 25.76
N LYS A 399 -29.78 -7.08 25.20
CA LYS A 399 -30.87 -7.71 25.89
C LYS A 399 -30.42 -8.53 27.11
N LYS A 400 -29.21 -9.10 27.07
CA LYS A 400 -28.62 -9.85 28.19
C LYS A 400 -28.13 -8.93 29.30
N GLU A 401 -27.56 -7.77 28.94
CA GLU A 401 -27.11 -6.77 29.91
C GLU A 401 -28.23 -6.08 30.68
N LYS A 402 -29.42 -6.04 30.10
CA LYS A 402 -30.63 -5.45 30.72
C LYS A 402 -31.46 -6.43 31.58
N LYS A 403 -31.09 -7.69 31.62
CA LYS A 403 -31.65 -8.72 32.49
C LYS A 403 -30.74 -8.97 33.69
#